data_d9997b60f7e42a9ffb031fcabe3f53fd
#
_entry.id   d9997b60f7e42a9ffb031fcabe3f53fd
#
_cell.length_a   1.000
_cell.length_b   1.000
_cell.length_c   1.000
_cell.angle_alpha   90.00
_cell.angle_beta   90.00
_cell.angle_gamma   90.00
#
_symmetry.space_group_name_H-M   'P 1'
#
loop_
_entity.id
_entity.type
_entity.pdbx_description
1 polymer ?
#
loop_
_entity_poly.entity_id
_entity_poly.type
_entity_poly.pdbx_seq_one_letter_code
_entity_poly.pdbx_strand_id
1 'polypeptide(L)'
;MGEYFDLIMEPTKNSFPYYFNTCWSRQLDQMAKPYSDALQLRIGNQLRPKLTCWGAALNTNHPDELDLNAIAEIASYIEMLHKASIIIDDMIDGDDARHGEKTFHMEFGRDKATIFALCLLGKGTEGINKVFQPMESHFSSVALYSNTIHNMAMGALEELNLNTASRYDISKIRRIIKLETISLIKDSFLLGYWSNCNGTSDVESVIMEIGDNCGFIFQILNDLEPFSSLEKNIAYKGGMNLDINRKRKSIVVAYIFNAASVKEKQLLLNEAGTELQDHILRLYEKYSVFNRICAEARAIEQDTLRLVNKLREISSYTGSIDDFEAFILQMIKICFSKLGQ
;
A
#
# COMPACT_ATOMS: atom_id res chain seq x y z
N MET A 1 5.35 18.51 17.91
CA MET A 1 4.94 18.13 16.55
C MET A 1 4.33 19.37 15.91
N GLY A 2 4.42 19.53 14.61
CA GLY A 2 3.93 20.71 13.91
C GLY A 2 2.45 20.62 13.57
N GLU A 3 1.89 21.75 13.12
CA GLU A 3 0.45 21.91 12.85
C GLU A 3 -0.10 20.89 11.85
N TYR A 4 0.62 20.58 10.78
CA TYR A 4 0.22 19.60 9.76
C TYR A 4 0.27 18.18 10.29
N PHE A 5 1.30 17.86 11.09
CA PHE A 5 1.43 16.53 11.69
C PHE A 5 0.24 16.24 12.62
N ASP A 6 -0.11 17.19 13.47
CA ASP A 6 -1.22 17.05 14.40
C ASP A 6 -2.57 16.96 13.65
N LEU A 7 -2.74 17.73 12.57
CA LEU A 7 -3.91 17.65 11.70
C LEU A 7 -4.12 16.24 11.11
N ILE A 8 -3.05 15.57 10.71
CA ILE A 8 -3.10 14.29 10.00
C ILE A 8 -3.06 13.09 10.96
N MET A 9 -2.32 13.21 12.06
CA MET A 9 -2.02 12.09 12.96
C MET A 9 -2.89 12.05 14.21
N GLU A 10 -3.38 13.18 14.69
CA GLU A 10 -4.21 13.22 15.89
C GLU A 10 -5.63 12.68 15.65
N PRO A 11 -6.14 11.80 16.53
CA PRO A 11 -7.48 11.26 16.43
C PRO A 11 -8.52 12.23 17.07
N THR A 12 -8.47 13.51 16.73
CA THR A 12 -9.38 14.52 17.23
C THR A 12 -10.45 14.88 16.19
N LYS A 13 -11.50 15.62 16.62
CA LYS A 13 -12.57 16.05 15.73
C LYS A 13 -12.09 16.93 14.57
N ASN A 14 -11.02 17.67 14.78
CA ASN A 14 -10.47 18.60 13.78
C ASN A 14 -9.31 18.00 12.99
N SER A 15 -9.00 16.70 13.18
CA SER A 15 -7.95 16.01 12.45
C SER A 15 -8.50 15.28 11.23
N PHE A 16 -7.64 15.06 10.24
CA PHE A 16 -8.00 14.33 9.03
C PHE A 16 -8.60 12.92 9.29
N PRO A 17 -8.12 12.11 10.25
CA PRO A 17 -8.76 10.82 10.58
C PRO A 17 -10.23 10.92 10.93
N TYR A 18 -10.66 11.99 11.62
CA TYR A 18 -12.07 12.22 11.92
C TYR A 18 -12.88 12.49 10.65
N TYR A 19 -12.40 13.39 9.79
CA TYR A 19 -13.08 13.71 8.53
C TYR A 19 -13.15 12.50 7.61
N PHE A 20 -12.05 11.74 7.50
CA PHE A 20 -12.02 10.52 6.71
C PHE A 20 -13.03 9.48 7.21
N ASN A 21 -13.06 9.17 8.51
CA ASN A 21 -13.98 8.19 9.07
C ASN A 21 -15.44 8.60 8.86
N THR A 22 -15.75 9.88 9.00
CA THR A 22 -17.09 10.42 8.76
C THR A 22 -17.48 10.31 7.29
N CYS A 23 -16.59 10.67 6.38
CA CYS A 23 -16.82 10.56 4.94
C CYS A 23 -16.94 9.10 4.49
N TRP A 24 -16.04 8.24 4.96
CA TRP A 24 -16.04 6.81 4.70
C TRP A 24 -17.37 6.16 5.08
N SER A 25 -17.84 6.40 6.31
CA SER A 25 -19.14 5.89 6.78
C SER A 25 -20.29 6.38 5.89
N ARG A 26 -20.33 7.67 5.57
CA ARG A 26 -21.36 8.25 4.68
C ARG A 26 -21.36 7.61 3.29
N GLN A 27 -20.20 7.32 2.72
CA GLN A 27 -20.11 6.65 1.41
C GLN A 27 -20.60 5.21 1.50
N LEU A 28 -20.27 4.51 2.57
CA LEU A 28 -20.71 3.13 2.79
C LEU A 28 -22.21 3.01 3.06
N ASP A 29 -22.86 4.00 3.69
CA ASP A 29 -24.30 4.01 3.91
C ASP A 29 -25.13 3.96 2.62
N GLN A 30 -24.52 4.29 1.47
CA GLN A 30 -25.12 4.18 0.15
C GLN A 30 -25.04 2.76 -0.45
N MET A 31 -24.38 1.83 0.23
CA MET A 31 -24.15 0.47 -0.23
C MET A 31 -25.07 -0.53 0.50
N ALA A 32 -25.16 -1.75 0.00
CA ALA A 32 -25.93 -2.80 0.65
C ALA A 32 -25.40 -3.09 2.06
N LYS A 33 -26.28 -2.95 3.06
CA LYS A 33 -25.91 -2.84 4.47
C LYS A 33 -25.00 -3.95 4.99
N PRO A 34 -25.21 -5.25 4.79
CA PRO A 34 -24.31 -6.26 5.36
C PRO A 34 -22.87 -6.12 4.90
N TYR A 35 -22.66 -5.68 3.66
CA TYR A 35 -21.33 -5.52 3.06
C TYR A 35 -20.63 -4.24 3.52
N SER A 36 -21.39 -3.15 3.65
CA SER A 36 -20.85 -1.90 4.17
C SER A 36 -20.45 -2.03 5.64
N ASP A 37 -21.27 -2.68 6.47
CA ASP A 37 -20.94 -2.95 7.88
C ASP A 37 -19.64 -3.76 8.01
N ALA A 38 -19.49 -4.81 7.19
CA ALA A 38 -18.28 -5.63 7.17
C ALA A 38 -17.02 -4.82 6.74
N LEU A 39 -17.15 -3.90 5.78
CA LEU A 39 -16.04 -3.01 5.39
C LEU A 39 -15.70 -1.99 6.48
N GLN A 40 -16.70 -1.46 7.18
CA GLN A 40 -16.50 -0.51 8.26
C GLN A 40 -15.63 -1.10 9.38
N LEU A 41 -15.82 -2.38 9.71
CA LEU A 41 -15.01 -3.08 10.70
C LEU A 41 -13.56 -3.32 10.24
N ARG A 42 -13.29 -3.30 8.93
CA ARG A 42 -12.00 -3.61 8.31
C ARG A 42 -11.25 -2.37 7.81
N ILE A 43 -11.38 -1.24 8.46
CA ILE A 43 -10.83 0.05 7.99
C ILE A 43 -9.30 0.09 7.90
N GLY A 44 -8.59 -0.65 8.76
CA GLY A 44 -7.13 -0.74 8.74
C GLY A 44 -6.41 0.51 9.25
N ASN A 45 -5.11 0.65 8.88
CA ASN A 45 -4.22 1.73 9.34
C ASN A 45 -4.33 3.06 8.57
N GLN A 46 -5.15 3.10 7.54
CA GLN A 46 -5.44 4.30 6.74
C GLN A 46 -4.20 4.96 6.10
N LEU A 47 -3.19 4.17 5.71
CA LEU A 47 -1.97 4.71 5.11
C LEU A 47 -2.26 5.54 3.85
N ARG A 48 -3.07 5.02 2.92
CA ARG A 48 -3.42 5.70 1.66
C ARG A 48 -4.22 6.97 1.90
N PRO A 49 -5.27 6.98 2.74
CA PRO A 49 -5.93 8.21 3.19
C PRO A 49 -4.98 9.25 3.75
N LYS A 50 -4.03 8.87 4.61
CA LYS A 50 -3.04 9.79 5.17
C LYS A 50 -2.11 10.37 4.10
N LEU A 51 -1.65 9.56 3.15
CA LEU A 51 -0.83 10.03 2.03
C LEU A 51 -1.60 11.00 1.13
N THR A 52 -2.91 10.77 0.93
CA THR A 52 -3.78 11.73 0.22
C THR A 52 -3.83 13.08 0.93
N CYS A 53 -4.01 13.09 2.25
CA CYS A 53 -4.00 14.31 3.02
C CYS A 53 -2.63 15.00 2.98
N TRP A 54 -1.53 14.26 3.11
CA TRP A 54 -0.18 14.80 2.98
C TRP A 54 0.07 15.41 1.60
N GLY A 55 -0.40 14.76 0.53
CA GLY A 55 -0.30 15.31 -0.82
C GLY A 55 -0.94 16.70 -0.92
N ALA A 56 -2.15 16.85 -0.43
CA ALA A 56 -2.84 18.13 -0.39
C ALA A 56 -2.10 19.17 0.48
N ALA A 57 -1.57 18.76 1.63
CA ALA A 57 -0.86 19.64 2.55
C ALA A 57 0.43 20.23 1.97
N LEU A 58 1.07 19.55 1.00
CA LEU A 58 2.28 20.07 0.34
C LEU A 58 2.02 21.27 -0.58
N ASN A 59 0.78 21.68 -0.74
CA ASN A 59 0.36 22.80 -1.59
C ASN A 59 -0.09 24.04 -0.83
N THR A 60 0.09 24.10 0.48
CA THR A 60 -0.24 25.29 1.27
C THR A 60 0.70 25.44 2.45
N ASN A 61 0.93 26.71 2.88
CA ASN A 61 1.58 27.01 4.15
C ASN A 61 0.60 27.15 5.31
N HIS A 62 -0.69 27.06 5.04
CA HIS A 62 -1.76 27.28 6.01
C HIS A 62 -2.69 26.08 6.09
N PRO A 63 -2.63 25.28 7.18
CA PRO A 63 -3.49 24.09 7.35
C PRO A 63 -4.99 24.39 7.24
N ASP A 64 -5.40 25.58 7.65
CA ASP A 64 -6.81 26.03 7.62
C ASP A 64 -7.36 26.23 6.20
N GLU A 65 -6.49 26.30 5.20
CA GLU A 65 -6.87 26.41 3.78
C GLU A 65 -7.23 25.04 3.17
N LEU A 66 -6.93 23.94 3.86
CA LEU A 66 -7.24 22.60 3.37
C LEU A 66 -8.74 22.30 3.47
N ASP A 67 -9.36 21.98 2.34
CA ASP A 67 -10.71 21.40 2.33
C ASP A 67 -10.66 19.92 2.75
N LEU A 68 -10.63 19.69 4.07
CA LEU A 68 -10.55 18.34 4.62
C LEU A 68 -11.74 17.45 4.22
N ASN A 69 -12.90 18.01 3.87
CA ASN A 69 -14.03 17.22 3.38
C ASN A 69 -13.77 16.71 1.96
N ALA A 70 -13.33 17.57 1.05
CA ALA A 70 -12.98 17.17 -0.31
C ALA A 70 -11.84 16.14 -0.32
N ILE A 71 -10.78 16.38 0.48
CA ILE A 71 -9.65 15.46 0.63
C ILE A 71 -10.11 14.11 1.20
N ALA A 72 -11.00 14.11 2.19
CA ALA A 72 -11.56 12.90 2.78
C ALA A 72 -12.45 12.13 1.79
N GLU A 73 -13.16 12.81 0.90
CA GLU A 73 -13.90 12.16 -0.19
C GLU A 73 -12.95 11.45 -1.16
N ILE A 74 -11.91 12.12 -1.64
CA ILE A 74 -10.89 11.52 -2.51
C ILE A 74 -10.26 10.30 -1.82
N ALA A 75 -9.84 10.45 -0.56
CA ALA A 75 -9.25 9.38 0.22
C ALA A 75 -10.20 8.17 0.39
N SER A 76 -11.51 8.42 0.54
CA SER A 76 -12.53 7.37 0.64
C SER A 76 -12.64 6.57 -0.66
N TYR A 77 -12.59 7.23 -1.81
CA TYR A 77 -12.63 6.54 -3.12
C TYR A 77 -11.34 5.76 -3.41
N ILE A 78 -10.20 6.27 -2.98
CA ILE A 78 -8.92 5.54 -3.00
C ILE A 78 -9.00 4.28 -2.11
N GLU A 79 -9.57 4.41 -0.92
CA GLU A 79 -9.74 3.27 -0.01
C GLU A 79 -10.74 2.24 -0.56
N MET A 80 -11.77 2.66 -1.33
CA MET A 80 -12.66 1.72 -2.04
C MET A 80 -11.91 0.88 -3.06
N LEU A 81 -11.01 1.49 -3.84
CA LEU A 81 -10.15 0.76 -4.76
C LEU A 81 -9.26 -0.23 -4.01
N HIS A 82 -8.66 0.20 -2.90
CA HIS A 82 -7.85 -0.66 -2.05
C HIS A 82 -8.65 -1.84 -1.48
N LYS A 83 -9.85 -1.61 -0.96
CA LYS A 83 -10.70 -2.70 -0.44
C LYS A 83 -11.17 -3.66 -1.53
N ALA A 84 -11.50 -3.14 -2.71
CA ALA A 84 -11.82 -3.98 -3.86
C ALA A 84 -10.65 -4.90 -4.23
N SER A 85 -9.43 -4.35 -4.27
CA SER A 85 -8.24 -5.16 -4.57
C SER A 85 -7.97 -6.23 -3.51
N ILE A 86 -8.13 -5.92 -2.22
CA ILE A 86 -8.00 -6.91 -1.14
C ILE A 86 -9.03 -8.05 -1.29
N ILE A 87 -10.30 -7.71 -1.57
CA ILE A 87 -11.35 -8.73 -1.74
C ILE A 87 -11.00 -9.68 -2.89
N ILE A 88 -10.50 -9.14 -4.00
CA ILE A 88 -10.09 -9.92 -5.18
C ILE A 88 -8.85 -10.76 -4.87
N ASP A 89 -7.85 -10.17 -4.22
CA ASP A 89 -6.61 -10.81 -3.83
C ASP A 89 -6.85 -11.99 -2.88
N ASP A 90 -7.64 -11.80 -1.82
CA ASP A 90 -8.04 -12.86 -0.89
C ASP A 90 -8.75 -14.04 -1.61
N MET A 91 -9.54 -13.76 -2.66
CA MET A 91 -10.17 -14.81 -3.46
C MET A 91 -9.19 -15.55 -4.35
N ILE A 92 -8.25 -14.83 -4.97
CA ILE A 92 -7.19 -15.40 -5.81
C ILE A 92 -6.27 -16.26 -4.95
N ASP A 93 -5.90 -15.76 -3.79
CA ASP A 93 -5.02 -16.43 -2.84
C ASP A 93 -5.70 -17.59 -2.11
N GLY A 94 -7.05 -17.57 -2.05
CA GLY A 94 -7.83 -18.53 -1.27
C GLY A 94 -7.55 -18.37 0.23
N ASP A 95 -7.38 -17.13 0.71
CA ASP A 95 -7.14 -16.82 2.11
C ASP A 95 -8.44 -16.90 2.91
N ASP A 96 -8.48 -17.73 3.94
CA ASP A 96 -9.69 -17.91 4.76
C ASP A 96 -9.84 -16.78 5.79
N ALA A 97 -8.73 -16.20 6.25
CA ALA A 97 -8.70 -15.16 7.26
C ALA A 97 -7.65 -14.09 6.95
N ARG A 98 -7.91 -12.86 7.41
CA ARG A 98 -6.98 -11.72 7.38
C ARG A 98 -7.11 -10.91 8.68
N HIS A 99 -6.00 -10.67 9.38
CA HIS A 99 -5.99 -10.00 10.70
C HIS A 99 -6.92 -10.65 11.74
N GLY A 100 -7.05 -11.97 11.69
CA GLY A 100 -7.90 -12.73 12.62
C GLY A 100 -9.40 -12.77 12.26
N GLU A 101 -9.81 -12.02 11.23
CA GLU A 101 -11.19 -11.99 10.74
C GLU A 101 -11.33 -12.84 9.46
N LYS A 102 -12.51 -13.40 9.22
CA LYS A 102 -12.81 -14.10 7.96
C LYS A 102 -12.65 -13.14 6.79
N THR A 103 -12.07 -13.63 5.69
CA THR A 103 -12.03 -12.86 4.44
C THR A 103 -13.43 -12.65 3.88
N PHE A 104 -13.59 -11.65 3.02
CA PHE A 104 -14.90 -11.23 2.55
C PHE A 104 -15.63 -12.36 1.78
N HIS A 105 -14.88 -13.12 0.98
CA HIS A 105 -15.46 -14.25 0.23
C HIS A 105 -15.79 -15.46 1.12
N MET A 106 -15.12 -15.63 2.26
CA MET A 106 -15.47 -16.65 3.24
C MET A 106 -16.75 -16.32 4.03
N GLU A 107 -17.04 -15.03 4.19
CA GLU A 107 -18.23 -14.56 4.89
C GLU A 107 -19.47 -14.52 3.99
N PHE A 108 -19.33 -14.00 2.77
CA PHE A 108 -20.47 -13.74 1.87
C PHE A 108 -20.55 -14.65 0.64
N GLY A 109 -19.51 -15.46 0.39
CA GLY A 109 -19.36 -16.28 -0.81
C GLY A 109 -18.70 -15.52 -1.96
N ARG A 110 -18.05 -16.27 -2.88
CA ARG A 110 -17.22 -15.73 -3.97
C ARG A 110 -18.02 -14.82 -4.93
N ASP A 111 -19.23 -15.21 -5.28
CA ASP A 111 -20.04 -14.46 -6.27
C ASP A 111 -20.36 -13.05 -5.73
N LYS A 112 -20.86 -12.99 -4.49
CA LYS A 112 -21.19 -11.71 -3.85
C LYS A 112 -19.95 -10.86 -3.61
N ALA A 113 -18.83 -11.45 -3.21
CA ALA A 113 -17.56 -10.77 -3.02
C ALA A 113 -17.07 -10.15 -4.33
N THR A 114 -17.15 -10.88 -5.45
CA THR A 114 -16.79 -10.39 -6.78
C THR A 114 -17.66 -9.20 -7.20
N ILE A 115 -18.98 -9.33 -7.08
CA ILE A 115 -19.91 -8.26 -7.45
C ILE A 115 -19.71 -7.03 -6.56
N PHE A 116 -19.48 -7.24 -5.26
CA PHE A 116 -19.24 -6.12 -4.35
C PHE A 116 -17.91 -5.40 -4.63
N ALA A 117 -16.85 -6.13 -4.98
CA ALA A 117 -15.59 -5.52 -5.43
C ALA A 117 -15.81 -4.65 -6.68
N LEU A 118 -16.60 -5.11 -7.67
CA LEU A 118 -16.98 -4.29 -8.84
C LEU A 118 -17.77 -3.05 -8.44
N CYS A 119 -18.69 -3.16 -7.46
CA CYS A 119 -19.43 -1.99 -6.95
C CYS A 119 -18.47 -0.95 -6.34
N LEU A 120 -17.47 -1.39 -5.57
CA LEU A 120 -16.47 -0.49 -4.98
C LEU A 120 -15.63 0.22 -6.06
N LEU A 121 -15.18 -0.50 -7.09
CA LEU A 121 -14.43 0.07 -8.21
C LEU A 121 -15.28 1.10 -8.97
N GLY A 122 -16.53 0.77 -9.28
CA GLY A 122 -17.46 1.67 -9.98
C GLY A 122 -17.73 2.93 -9.15
N LYS A 123 -18.03 2.78 -7.85
CA LYS A 123 -18.28 3.91 -6.94
C LYS A 123 -17.05 4.80 -6.76
N GLY A 124 -15.87 4.21 -6.63
CA GLY A 124 -14.62 4.95 -6.56
C GLY A 124 -14.37 5.77 -7.83
N THR A 125 -14.56 5.18 -9.00
CA THR A 125 -14.38 5.87 -10.30
C THR A 125 -15.37 7.01 -10.47
N GLU A 126 -16.67 6.78 -10.17
CA GLU A 126 -17.69 7.82 -10.19
C GLU A 126 -17.34 8.98 -9.25
N GLY A 127 -16.92 8.63 -8.05
CA GLY A 127 -16.58 9.60 -7.01
C GLY A 127 -15.39 10.47 -7.37
N ILE A 128 -14.29 9.89 -7.84
CA ILE A 128 -13.12 10.64 -8.31
C ILE A 128 -13.51 11.58 -9.46
N ASN A 129 -14.26 11.09 -10.45
CA ASN A 129 -14.75 11.95 -11.54
C ASN A 129 -15.56 13.15 -11.02
N LYS A 130 -16.45 12.91 -10.06
CA LYS A 130 -17.32 13.96 -9.50
C LYS A 130 -16.53 15.00 -8.67
N VAL A 131 -15.63 14.54 -7.81
CA VAL A 131 -14.87 15.46 -6.92
C VAL A 131 -13.91 16.33 -7.72
N PHE A 132 -13.25 15.77 -8.72
CA PHE A 132 -12.31 16.53 -9.56
C PHE A 132 -12.97 17.33 -10.68
N GLN A 133 -14.27 17.13 -10.98
CA GLN A 133 -14.97 17.82 -12.09
C GLN A 133 -14.78 19.35 -12.12
N PRO A 134 -14.79 20.08 -10.96
CA PRO A 134 -14.56 21.53 -10.97
C PRO A 134 -13.07 21.91 -11.01
N MET A 135 -12.13 20.97 -11.02
CA MET A 135 -10.69 21.23 -10.91
C MET A 135 -10.03 21.14 -12.30
N GLU A 136 -8.97 21.92 -12.51
CA GLU A 136 -8.16 21.86 -13.73
C GLU A 136 -7.50 20.48 -13.94
N SER A 137 -7.17 19.80 -12.83
CA SER A 137 -6.61 18.45 -12.81
C SER A 137 -7.60 17.33 -13.11
N HIS A 138 -8.88 17.63 -13.43
CA HIS A 138 -9.96 16.65 -13.59
C HIS A 138 -9.59 15.48 -14.52
N PHE A 139 -9.22 15.76 -15.75
CA PHE A 139 -8.89 14.70 -16.72
C PHE A 139 -7.68 13.88 -16.29
N SER A 140 -6.64 14.53 -15.76
CA SER A 140 -5.44 13.86 -15.26
C SER A 140 -5.74 12.97 -14.06
N SER A 141 -6.57 13.44 -13.13
CA SER A 141 -6.96 12.68 -11.93
C SER A 141 -7.79 11.44 -12.25
N VAL A 142 -8.77 11.59 -13.15
CA VAL A 142 -9.59 10.45 -13.61
C VAL A 142 -8.75 9.44 -14.39
N ALA A 143 -7.85 9.91 -15.26
CA ALA A 143 -6.93 9.04 -16.00
C ALA A 143 -5.97 8.31 -15.06
N LEU A 144 -5.39 9.01 -14.07
CA LEU A 144 -4.50 8.41 -13.07
C LEU A 144 -5.20 7.31 -12.29
N TYR A 145 -6.39 7.59 -11.75
CA TYR A 145 -7.17 6.61 -10.98
C TYR A 145 -7.53 5.37 -11.83
N SER A 146 -7.93 5.58 -13.08
CA SER A 146 -8.24 4.49 -14.01
C SER A 146 -7.00 3.66 -14.37
N ASN A 147 -5.84 4.32 -14.57
CA ASN A 147 -4.57 3.65 -14.81
C ASN A 147 -4.10 2.86 -13.57
N THR A 148 -4.37 3.34 -12.36
CA THR A 148 -4.07 2.62 -11.13
C THR A 148 -4.83 1.29 -11.08
N ILE A 149 -6.13 1.30 -11.38
CA ILE A 149 -6.94 0.07 -11.47
C ILE A 149 -6.34 -0.90 -12.50
N HIS A 150 -6.01 -0.38 -13.69
CA HIS A 150 -5.40 -1.19 -14.76
C HIS A 150 -4.06 -1.78 -14.34
N ASN A 151 -3.17 -0.97 -13.76
CA ASN A 151 -1.85 -1.41 -13.32
C ASN A 151 -1.95 -2.52 -12.27
N MET A 152 -2.80 -2.36 -11.26
CA MET A 152 -3.02 -3.37 -10.22
C MET A 152 -3.52 -4.69 -10.82
N ALA A 153 -4.48 -4.63 -11.75
CA ALA A 153 -4.99 -5.82 -12.43
C ALA A 153 -3.90 -6.48 -13.30
N MET A 154 -3.08 -5.69 -14.01
CA MET A 154 -1.97 -6.22 -14.81
C MET A 154 -0.89 -6.85 -13.94
N GLY A 155 -0.59 -6.26 -12.77
CA GLY A 155 0.34 -6.86 -11.80
C GLY A 155 -0.14 -8.22 -11.34
N ALA A 156 -1.40 -8.34 -10.93
CA ALA A 156 -2.00 -9.62 -10.53
C ALA A 156 -1.98 -10.67 -11.66
N LEU A 157 -2.26 -10.26 -12.90
CA LEU A 157 -2.13 -11.16 -14.05
C LEU A 157 -0.68 -11.59 -14.30
N GLU A 158 0.30 -10.68 -14.17
CA GLU A 158 1.72 -11.01 -14.29
C GLU A 158 2.15 -11.99 -13.19
N GLU A 159 1.68 -11.81 -11.95
CA GLU A 159 1.96 -12.74 -10.85
C GLU A 159 1.40 -14.14 -11.12
N LEU A 160 0.13 -14.23 -11.52
CA LEU A 160 -0.53 -15.49 -11.85
C LEU A 160 0.17 -16.24 -13.01
N ASN A 161 0.81 -15.51 -13.91
CA ASN A 161 1.56 -16.06 -15.04
C ASN A 161 3.02 -16.40 -14.72
N LEU A 162 3.48 -16.20 -13.46
CA LEU A 162 4.84 -16.61 -13.08
C LEU A 162 4.99 -18.12 -13.16
N ASN A 163 5.91 -18.58 -14.00
CA ASN A 163 6.29 -19.99 -14.09
C ASN A 163 7.48 -20.31 -13.16
N THR A 164 7.82 -21.58 -13.06
CA THR A 164 8.93 -22.06 -12.21
C THR A 164 10.25 -21.33 -12.46
N ALA A 165 10.58 -20.98 -13.71
CA ALA A 165 11.83 -20.30 -14.05
C ALA A 165 11.84 -18.80 -13.70
N SER A 166 10.67 -18.14 -13.73
CA SER A 166 10.54 -16.69 -13.53
C SER A 166 10.09 -16.28 -12.12
N ARG A 167 9.62 -17.23 -11.33
CA ARG A 167 9.04 -17.00 -9.98
C ARG A 167 9.98 -16.29 -9.00
N TYR A 168 11.28 -16.50 -9.14
CA TYR A 168 12.30 -15.92 -8.28
C TYR A 168 13.15 -14.87 -9.00
N ASP A 169 12.73 -14.41 -10.18
CA ASP A 169 13.38 -13.31 -10.89
C ASP A 169 13.08 -11.99 -10.20
N ILE A 170 14.09 -11.39 -9.59
CA ILE A 170 13.97 -10.14 -8.84
C ILE A 170 13.39 -9.02 -9.71
N SER A 171 13.75 -8.92 -10.99
CA SER A 171 13.29 -7.84 -11.86
C SER A 171 11.80 -7.95 -12.14
N LYS A 172 11.30 -9.18 -12.35
CA LYS A 172 9.87 -9.44 -12.53
C LYS A 172 9.09 -9.20 -11.25
N ILE A 173 9.60 -9.67 -10.10
CA ILE A 173 8.96 -9.44 -8.80
C ILE A 173 8.87 -7.95 -8.50
N ARG A 174 9.95 -7.18 -8.71
CA ARG A 174 9.93 -5.72 -8.53
C ARG A 174 8.93 -5.04 -9.46
N ARG A 175 8.80 -5.50 -10.70
CA ARG A 175 7.80 -4.99 -11.63
C ARG A 175 6.37 -5.26 -11.14
N ILE A 176 6.09 -6.47 -10.67
CA ILE A 176 4.78 -6.83 -10.11
C ILE A 176 4.48 -5.96 -8.87
N ILE A 177 5.43 -5.84 -7.95
CA ILE A 177 5.31 -4.97 -6.78
C ILE A 177 5.01 -3.52 -7.20
N LYS A 178 5.68 -3.02 -8.24
CA LYS A 178 5.42 -1.67 -8.77
C LYS A 178 3.99 -1.51 -9.26
N LEU A 179 3.46 -2.50 -9.95
CA LEU A 179 2.11 -2.47 -10.49
C LEU A 179 1.03 -2.64 -9.41
N GLU A 180 1.18 -3.61 -8.49
CA GLU A 180 0.13 -3.94 -7.52
C GLU A 180 0.12 -3.07 -6.27
N THR A 181 1.30 -2.80 -5.70
CA THR A 181 1.40 -2.13 -4.41
C THR A 181 1.78 -0.67 -4.55
N ILE A 182 2.86 -0.38 -5.30
CA ILE A 182 3.44 0.95 -5.38
C ILE A 182 2.52 1.90 -6.13
N SER A 183 1.88 1.46 -7.23
CA SER A 183 1.00 2.33 -8.02
C SER A 183 -0.06 3.01 -7.15
N LEU A 184 -0.81 2.25 -6.36
CA LEU A 184 -1.87 2.83 -5.54
C LEU A 184 -1.34 3.72 -4.40
N ILE A 185 -0.19 3.39 -3.79
CA ILE A 185 0.42 4.21 -2.74
C ILE A 185 0.87 5.55 -3.31
N LYS A 186 1.61 5.53 -4.40
CA LYS A 186 2.10 6.70 -5.09
C LYS A 186 0.95 7.59 -5.60
N ASP A 187 -0.02 6.98 -6.26
CA ASP A 187 -1.11 7.70 -6.89
C ASP A 187 -2.09 8.29 -5.85
N SER A 188 -2.19 7.67 -4.66
CA SER A 188 -2.90 8.27 -3.51
C SER A 188 -2.28 9.61 -3.12
N PHE A 189 -0.95 9.68 -3.08
CA PHE A 189 -0.22 10.88 -2.74
C PHE A 189 -0.39 11.97 -3.81
N LEU A 190 -0.31 11.59 -5.09
CA LEU A 190 -0.44 12.52 -6.21
C LEU A 190 -1.87 13.05 -6.37
N LEU A 191 -2.90 12.21 -6.18
CA LEU A 191 -4.30 12.66 -6.18
C LEU A 191 -4.57 13.67 -5.06
N GLY A 192 -3.98 13.47 -3.89
CA GLY A 192 -4.01 14.46 -2.82
C GLY A 192 -3.37 15.76 -3.23
N TYR A 193 -2.18 15.72 -3.83
CA TYR A 193 -1.49 16.91 -4.34
C TYR A 193 -2.34 17.69 -5.34
N TRP A 194 -2.96 17.01 -6.30
CA TRP A 194 -3.81 17.62 -7.32
C TRP A 194 -5.15 18.14 -6.78
N SER A 195 -5.57 17.74 -5.58
CA SER A 195 -6.84 18.20 -5.00
C SER A 195 -6.81 19.66 -4.54
N ASN A 196 -5.63 20.22 -4.36
CA ASN A 196 -5.47 21.57 -3.78
C ASN A 196 -4.71 22.55 -4.68
N CYS A 197 -4.29 22.16 -5.90
CA CYS A 197 -3.61 23.10 -6.80
C CYS A 197 -3.48 22.61 -8.25
N ASN A 198 -3.02 23.54 -9.07
CA ASN A 198 -2.39 23.29 -10.37
C ASN A 198 -0.92 22.96 -10.15
N GLY A 199 -0.62 21.67 -10.00
CA GLY A 199 0.72 21.18 -9.67
C GLY A 199 1.80 21.63 -10.66
N THR A 200 3.03 21.68 -10.19
CA THR A 200 4.20 21.86 -11.07
C THR A 200 4.82 20.49 -11.33
N SER A 201 5.27 20.27 -12.58
CA SER A 201 5.85 18.97 -13.01
C SER A 201 7.04 18.53 -12.16
N ASP A 202 7.81 19.47 -11.63
CA ASP A 202 9.00 19.16 -10.82
C ASP A 202 8.62 18.62 -9.44
N VAL A 203 7.62 19.23 -8.78
CA VAL A 203 7.09 18.74 -7.50
C VAL A 203 6.40 17.39 -7.67
N GLU A 204 5.59 17.23 -8.73
CA GLU A 204 4.93 15.95 -9.04
C GLU A 204 5.94 14.83 -9.21
N SER A 205 7.03 15.06 -9.94
CA SER A 205 8.09 14.06 -10.13
C SER A 205 8.70 13.62 -8.80
N VAL A 206 8.98 14.55 -7.89
CA VAL A 206 9.54 14.23 -6.58
C VAL A 206 8.53 13.47 -5.70
N ILE A 207 7.25 13.88 -5.71
CA ILE A 207 6.17 13.17 -5.01
C ILE A 207 6.06 11.72 -5.50
N MET A 208 6.13 11.52 -6.81
CA MET A 208 6.06 10.18 -7.40
C MET A 208 7.23 9.29 -6.97
N GLU A 209 8.46 9.83 -6.93
CA GLU A 209 9.64 9.10 -6.46
C GLU A 209 9.55 8.76 -4.97
N ILE A 210 9.10 9.70 -4.13
CA ILE A 210 8.83 9.44 -2.70
C ILE A 210 7.77 8.34 -2.54
N GLY A 211 6.70 8.40 -3.33
CA GLY A 211 5.64 7.38 -3.33
C GLY A 211 6.14 6.00 -3.75
N ASP A 212 7.00 5.93 -4.77
CA ASP A 212 7.66 4.68 -5.20
C ASP A 212 8.50 4.09 -4.05
N ASN A 213 9.29 4.91 -3.36
CA ASN A 213 10.11 4.51 -2.22
C ASN A 213 9.26 4.02 -1.04
N CYS A 214 8.25 4.77 -0.65
CA CYS A 214 7.32 4.40 0.43
C CYS A 214 6.60 3.08 0.13
N GLY A 215 6.12 2.91 -1.10
CA GLY A 215 5.43 1.71 -1.52
C GLY A 215 6.33 0.48 -1.52
N PHE A 216 7.59 0.64 -1.90
CA PHE A 216 8.55 -0.47 -1.89
C PHE A 216 8.93 -0.89 -0.47
N ILE A 217 9.20 0.07 0.44
CA ILE A 217 9.43 -0.23 1.86
C ILE A 217 8.21 -0.95 2.45
N PHE A 218 7.00 -0.49 2.17
CA PHE A 218 5.77 -1.12 2.64
C PHE A 218 5.65 -2.58 2.18
N GLN A 219 6.00 -2.86 0.92
CA GLN A 219 5.99 -4.23 0.41
C GLN A 219 7.07 -5.11 1.05
N ILE A 220 8.29 -4.60 1.22
CA ILE A 220 9.37 -5.33 1.93
C ILE A 220 8.88 -5.81 3.30
N LEU A 221 8.13 -4.96 4.01
CA LEU A 221 7.61 -5.31 5.33
C LEU A 221 6.56 -6.41 5.29
N ASN A 222 5.66 -6.34 4.33
CA ASN A 222 4.67 -7.38 4.11
C ASN A 222 5.37 -8.72 3.80
N ASP A 223 6.40 -8.69 2.95
CA ASP A 223 7.16 -9.86 2.56
C ASP A 223 8.05 -10.43 3.69
N LEU A 224 8.39 -9.60 4.69
CA LEU A 224 9.13 -10.04 5.88
C LEU A 224 8.21 -10.58 7.00
N GLU A 225 6.91 -10.28 6.97
CA GLU A 225 5.96 -10.75 7.97
C GLU A 225 6.02 -12.30 8.16
N PRO A 226 6.11 -13.12 7.11
CA PRO A 226 6.29 -14.56 7.22
C PRO A 226 7.53 -15.02 8.00
N PHE A 227 8.56 -14.19 8.09
CA PHE A 227 9.82 -14.47 8.79
C PHE A 227 9.83 -13.91 10.23
N SER A 228 8.72 -13.31 10.66
CA SER A 228 8.54 -12.84 12.05
C SER A 228 8.21 -14.01 13.00
N SER A 229 8.04 -13.72 14.30
CA SER A 229 7.73 -14.76 15.28
C SER A 229 6.42 -15.50 14.90
N LEU A 230 6.37 -16.80 15.24
CA LEU A 230 5.23 -17.68 14.99
C LEU A 230 3.89 -17.09 15.52
N GLU A 231 3.91 -16.45 16.68
CA GLU A 231 2.74 -15.82 17.30
C GLU A 231 2.18 -14.68 16.44
N LYS A 232 3.05 -13.84 15.86
CA LYS A 232 2.64 -12.75 14.97
C LYS A 232 2.07 -13.28 13.65
N ASN A 233 2.64 -14.34 13.11
CA ASN A 233 2.17 -14.97 11.88
C ASN A 233 0.77 -15.59 12.03
N ILE A 234 0.50 -16.27 13.15
CA ILE A 234 -0.83 -16.84 13.45
C ILE A 234 -1.86 -15.71 13.56
N ALA A 235 -1.51 -14.59 14.19
CA ALA A 235 -2.42 -13.46 14.34
C ALA A 235 -2.76 -12.76 13.00
N TYR A 236 -1.83 -12.78 12.02
CA TYR A 236 -2.03 -12.08 10.76
C TYR A 236 -2.92 -12.84 9.75
N LYS A 237 -2.60 -14.09 9.44
CA LYS A 237 -3.29 -14.89 8.42
C LYS A 237 -3.87 -16.24 8.94
N GLY A 238 -3.94 -16.44 10.25
CA GLY A 238 -4.57 -17.63 10.84
C GLY A 238 -3.76 -18.92 10.77
N GLY A 239 -2.49 -18.88 10.32
CA GLY A 239 -1.63 -20.06 10.25
C GLY A 239 -0.34 -19.84 9.47
N MET A 240 0.50 -20.88 9.47
CA MET A 240 1.86 -20.82 8.91
C MET A 240 1.90 -20.45 7.43
N ASN A 241 2.53 -19.34 7.12
CA ASN A 241 3.20 -19.01 5.83
C ASN A 241 2.51 -19.52 4.55
N LEU A 242 1.20 -19.25 4.43
CA LEU A 242 0.44 -19.63 3.24
C LEU A 242 1.09 -19.09 1.95
N ASP A 243 1.63 -17.88 1.98
CA ASP A 243 2.27 -17.26 0.82
C ASP A 243 3.53 -18.03 0.37
N ILE A 244 4.37 -18.49 1.31
CA ILE A 244 5.53 -19.35 0.99
C ILE A 244 5.07 -20.69 0.42
N ASN A 245 4.10 -21.33 1.07
CA ASN A 245 3.59 -22.63 0.64
C ASN A 245 2.91 -22.58 -0.74
N ARG A 246 2.23 -21.48 -1.04
CA ARG A 246 1.58 -21.22 -2.33
C ARG A 246 2.55 -20.68 -3.39
N LYS A 247 3.82 -20.50 -3.02
CA LYS A 247 4.86 -19.94 -3.89
C LYS A 247 4.44 -18.56 -4.48
N ARG A 248 3.82 -17.71 -3.66
CA ARG A 248 3.49 -16.34 -4.02
C ARG A 248 4.75 -15.51 -4.23
N LYS A 249 4.59 -14.37 -4.93
CA LYS A 249 5.70 -13.44 -5.08
C LYS A 249 6.21 -13.00 -3.72
N SER A 250 7.51 -12.99 -3.55
CA SER A 250 8.17 -12.39 -2.39
C SER A 250 9.56 -11.94 -2.78
N ILE A 251 9.85 -10.67 -2.52
CA ILE A 251 11.20 -10.13 -2.74
C ILE A 251 12.22 -10.80 -1.80
N VAL A 252 11.80 -11.19 -0.59
CA VAL A 252 12.62 -11.90 0.39
C VAL A 252 13.03 -13.27 -0.15
N VAL A 253 12.05 -14.04 -0.64
CA VAL A 253 12.31 -15.38 -1.21
C VAL A 253 13.16 -15.28 -2.49
N ALA A 254 12.95 -14.23 -3.30
CA ALA A 254 13.80 -13.99 -4.46
C ALA A 254 15.27 -13.71 -4.08
N TYR A 255 15.51 -12.99 -3.00
CA TYR A 255 16.87 -12.77 -2.50
C TYR A 255 17.51 -14.05 -1.97
N ILE A 256 16.75 -14.90 -1.27
CA ILE A 256 17.20 -16.23 -0.86
C ILE A 256 17.61 -17.04 -2.08
N PHE A 257 16.72 -17.14 -3.08
CA PHE A 257 16.96 -17.89 -4.29
C PHE A 257 18.20 -17.41 -5.04
N ASN A 258 18.41 -16.10 -5.16
CA ASN A 258 19.58 -15.56 -5.84
C ASN A 258 20.89 -15.85 -5.11
N ALA A 259 20.89 -15.87 -3.78
CA ALA A 259 22.07 -16.20 -2.96
C ALA A 259 22.35 -17.72 -2.92
N ALA A 260 21.35 -18.56 -3.13
CA ALA A 260 21.42 -20.00 -2.98
C ALA A 260 22.33 -20.67 -4.03
N SER A 261 22.99 -21.77 -3.64
CA SER A 261 23.74 -22.63 -4.51
C SER A 261 22.84 -23.35 -5.53
N VAL A 262 23.42 -23.90 -6.60
CA VAL A 262 22.66 -24.62 -7.64
C VAL A 262 21.80 -25.74 -7.04
N LYS A 263 22.36 -26.51 -6.09
CA LYS A 263 21.64 -27.60 -5.42
C LYS A 263 20.46 -27.09 -4.60
N GLU A 264 20.64 -26.01 -3.86
CA GLU A 264 19.57 -25.40 -3.05
C GLU A 264 18.48 -24.78 -3.93
N LYS A 265 18.84 -24.15 -5.06
CA LYS A 265 17.87 -23.68 -6.05
C LYS A 265 16.98 -24.79 -6.58
N GLN A 266 17.58 -25.96 -6.87
CA GLN A 266 16.81 -27.12 -7.31
C GLN A 266 15.82 -27.61 -6.25
N LEU A 267 16.22 -27.60 -4.97
CA LEU A 267 15.32 -27.94 -3.86
C LEU A 267 14.15 -26.95 -3.77
N LEU A 268 14.42 -25.64 -3.79
CA LEU A 268 13.38 -24.60 -3.76
C LEU A 268 12.38 -24.69 -4.93
N LEU A 269 12.84 -25.18 -6.08
CA LEU A 269 11.97 -25.36 -7.26
C LEU A 269 11.06 -26.59 -7.14
N ASN A 270 11.56 -27.67 -6.54
CA ASN A 270 10.90 -28.99 -6.53
C ASN A 270 10.07 -29.23 -5.27
N GLU A 271 10.43 -28.63 -4.14
CA GLU A 271 9.72 -28.81 -2.86
C GLU A 271 8.42 -28.02 -2.79
N ALA A 272 7.55 -28.44 -1.86
CA ALA A 272 6.27 -27.80 -1.56
C ALA A 272 5.90 -27.99 -0.07
N GLY A 273 4.92 -27.25 0.40
CA GLY A 273 4.40 -27.40 1.76
C GLY A 273 5.44 -27.07 2.83
N THR A 274 5.42 -27.84 3.93
CA THR A 274 6.28 -27.61 5.10
C THR A 274 7.78 -27.79 4.80
N GLU A 275 8.15 -28.73 3.90
CA GLU A 275 9.55 -28.93 3.52
C GLU A 275 10.14 -27.71 2.82
N LEU A 276 9.40 -27.11 1.90
CA LEU A 276 9.79 -25.87 1.25
C LEU A 276 9.95 -24.73 2.27
N GLN A 277 9.02 -24.61 3.19
CA GLN A 277 9.06 -23.60 4.23
C GLN A 277 10.29 -23.72 5.13
N ASP A 278 10.58 -24.92 5.65
CA ASP A 278 11.74 -25.17 6.49
C ASP A 278 13.06 -24.89 5.75
N HIS A 279 13.08 -25.18 4.45
CA HIS A 279 14.22 -24.89 3.60
C HIS A 279 14.41 -23.38 3.42
N ILE A 280 13.35 -22.65 3.11
CA ILE A 280 13.38 -21.18 2.95
C ILE A 280 13.87 -20.52 4.25
N LEU A 281 13.34 -20.91 5.42
CA LEU A 281 13.76 -20.36 6.71
C LEU A 281 15.25 -20.62 7.00
N ARG A 282 15.73 -21.82 6.76
CA ARG A 282 17.17 -22.15 6.90
C ARG A 282 18.07 -21.33 5.98
N LEU A 283 17.64 -21.11 4.73
CA LEU A 283 18.42 -20.33 3.77
C LEU A 283 18.35 -18.84 4.06
N TYR A 284 17.23 -18.34 4.59
CA TYR A 284 17.08 -16.97 5.06
C TYR A 284 18.16 -16.62 6.11
N GLU A 285 18.34 -17.48 7.10
CA GLU A 285 19.38 -17.34 8.13
C GLU A 285 20.78 -17.52 7.54
N LYS A 286 21.00 -18.63 6.78
CA LYS A 286 22.31 -18.98 6.20
C LYS A 286 22.91 -17.86 5.37
N TYR A 287 22.08 -17.17 4.57
CA TYR A 287 22.52 -16.10 3.67
C TYR A 287 22.35 -14.71 4.25
N SER A 288 21.98 -14.60 5.55
CA SER A 288 21.77 -13.30 6.23
C SER A 288 20.90 -12.35 5.42
N VAL A 289 19.83 -12.88 4.83
CA VAL A 289 18.96 -12.13 3.92
C VAL A 289 18.32 -10.93 4.60
N PHE A 290 18.03 -11.04 5.89
CA PHE A 290 17.56 -9.93 6.72
C PHE A 290 18.49 -8.72 6.66
N ASN A 291 19.80 -8.91 6.86
CA ASN A 291 20.78 -7.82 6.82
C ASN A 291 20.82 -7.14 5.46
N ARG A 292 20.70 -7.91 4.38
CA ARG A 292 20.63 -7.38 3.02
C ARG A 292 19.39 -6.50 2.82
N ILE A 293 18.24 -6.97 3.28
CA ILE A 293 16.97 -6.23 3.17
C ILE A 293 17.02 -4.95 4.02
N CYS A 294 17.57 -5.02 5.23
CA CYS A 294 17.76 -3.83 6.07
C CYS A 294 18.69 -2.80 5.41
N ALA A 295 19.76 -3.25 4.76
CA ALA A 295 20.66 -2.34 4.03
C ALA A 295 19.95 -1.65 2.86
N GLU A 296 19.12 -2.38 2.11
CA GLU A 296 18.31 -1.81 1.04
C GLU A 296 17.27 -0.82 1.57
N ALA A 297 16.54 -1.18 2.62
CA ALA A 297 15.55 -0.29 3.23
C ALA A 297 16.18 1.00 3.76
N ARG A 298 17.38 0.94 4.35
CA ARG A 298 18.15 2.14 4.75
C ARG A 298 18.59 2.98 3.55
N ALA A 299 18.98 2.37 2.45
CA ALA A 299 19.33 3.11 1.23
C ALA A 299 18.11 3.86 0.68
N ILE A 300 16.94 3.23 0.69
CA ILE A 300 15.67 3.86 0.29
C ILE A 300 15.29 4.98 1.25
N GLU A 301 15.47 4.81 2.56
CA GLU A 301 15.27 5.86 3.56
C GLU A 301 16.13 7.10 3.25
N GLN A 302 17.43 6.90 3.02
CA GLN A 302 18.34 8.00 2.69
C GLN A 302 17.96 8.69 1.39
N ASP A 303 17.56 7.93 0.36
CA ASP A 303 17.08 8.49 -0.91
C ASP A 303 15.78 9.28 -0.72
N THR A 304 14.86 8.77 0.11
CA THR A 304 13.61 9.48 0.44
C THR A 304 13.89 10.81 1.14
N LEU A 305 14.81 10.85 2.09
CA LEU A 305 15.22 12.09 2.77
C LEU A 305 15.88 13.08 1.80
N ARG A 306 16.69 12.60 0.85
CA ARG A 306 17.23 13.44 -0.22
C ARG A 306 16.13 14.06 -1.09
N LEU A 307 15.10 13.27 -1.41
CA LEU A 307 13.94 13.75 -2.18
C LEU A 307 13.10 14.77 -1.39
N VAL A 308 12.92 14.59 -0.08
CA VAL A 308 12.26 15.59 0.78
C VAL A 308 13.06 16.89 0.82
N ASN A 309 14.41 16.85 0.88
CA ASN A 309 15.24 18.05 0.77
C ASN A 309 15.08 18.72 -0.58
N LYS A 310 15.07 17.96 -1.68
CA LYS A 310 14.78 18.51 -3.01
C LYS A 310 13.40 19.18 -3.06
N LEU A 311 12.41 18.60 -2.40
CA LEU A 311 11.07 19.19 -2.30
C LEU A 311 11.11 20.57 -1.62
N ARG A 312 11.92 20.77 -0.56
CA ARG A 312 12.14 22.08 0.09
C ARG A 312 12.72 23.12 -0.85
N GLU A 313 13.59 22.71 -1.78
CA GLU A 313 14.26 23.62 -2.72
C GLU A 313 13.33 24.10 -3.84
N ILE A 314 12.40 23.22 -4.29
CA ILE A 314 11.55 23.50 -5.47
C ILE A 314 10.14 23.94 -5.11
N SER A 315 9.66 23.66 -3.90
CA SER A 315 8.32 24.03 -3.46
C SER A 315 8.28 25.45 -2.93
N SER A 316 7.22 26.18 -3.29
CA SER A 316 6.90 27.47 -2.68
C SER A 316 6.25 27.30 -1.29
N TYR A 317 5.87 26.09 -0.92
CA TYR A 317 5.15 25.74 0.30
C TYR A 317 6.04 24.90 1.21
N THR A 318 6.66 25.53 2.20
CA THR A 318 7.64 24.85 3.07
C THR A 318 7.07 24.47 4.44
N GLY A 319 5.93 25.03 4.84
CA GLY A 319 5.37 24.85 6.17
C GLY A 319 5.01 23.41 6.52
N SER A 320 4.57 22.61 5.53
CA SER A 320 4.21 21.22 5.73
C SER A 320 5.37 20.21 5.58
N ILE A 321 6.49 20.63 4.97
CA ILE A 321 7.55 19.67 4.55
C ILE A 321 8.30 19.08 5.74
N ASP A 322 8.53 19.84 6.80
CA ASP A 322 9.20 19.35 8.02
C ASP A 322 8.33 18.32 8.74
N ASP A 323 7.03 18.58 8.81
CA ASP A 323 6.07 17.66 9.39
C ASP A 323 5.90 16.40 8.54
N PHE A 324 5.94 16.55 7.22
CA PHE A 324 5.92 15.42 6.29
C PHE A 324 7.16 14.55 6.43
N GLU A 325 8.36 15.15 6.58
CA GLU A 325 9.58 14.41 6.86
C GLU A 325 9.45 13.59 8.15
N ALA A 326 8.93 14.21 9.23
CA ALA A 326 8.69 13.51 10.49
C ALA A 326 7.73 12.33 10.32
N PHE A 327 6.67 12.48 9.52
CA PHE A 327 5.75 11.39 9.19
C PHE A 327 6.44 10.25 8.44
N ILE A 328 7.23 10.54 7.41
CA ILE A 328 7.97 9.54 6.64
C ILE A 328 8.96 8.78 7.53
N LEU A 329 9.73 9.50 8.35
CA LEU A 329 10.68 8.88 9.29
C LEU A 329 9.96 8.00 10.31
N GLN A 330 8.80 8.43 10.83
CA GLN A 330 8.00 7.62 11.75
C GLN A 330 7.46 6.37 11.07
N MET A 331 6.96 6.49 9.85
CA MET A 331 6.49 5.36 9.05
C MET A 331 7.61 4.33 8.85
N ILE A 332 8.78 4.77 8.42
CA ILE A 332 9.95 3.93 8.21
C ILE A 332 10.41 3.29 9.54
N LYS A 333 10.45 4.06 10.63
CA LYS A 333 10.82 3.57 11.97
C LYS A 333 9.86 2.49 12.49
N ILE A 334 8.55 2.65 12.30
CA ILE A 334 7.54 1.62 12.63
C ILE A 334 7.85 0.35 11.83
N CYS A 335 8.27 0.52 10.60
CA CYS A 335 8.70 -0.55 9.73
C CYS A 335 9.89 -1.31 10.33
N PHE A 336 10.95 -0.64 10.72
CA PHE A 336 12.12 -1.26 11.34
C PHE A 336 11.83 -1.86 12.73
N SER A 337 10.98 -1.24 13.55
CA SER A 337 10.62 -1.77 14.87
C SER A 337 9.85 -3.09 14.80
N LYS A 338 9.05 -3.30 13.73
CA LYS A 338 8.41 -4.60 13.49
C LYS A 338 9.40 -5.70 13.11
N LEU A 339 10.59 -5.34 12.68
CA LEU A 339 11.67 -6.26 12.30
C LEU A 339 12.55 -6.69 13.50
N GLY A 340 12.28 -6.21 14.73
CA GLY A 340 12.95 -6.67 15.94
C GLY A 340 14.27 -5.97 16.24
N GLN A 341 14.43 -4.70 15.83
CA GLN A 341 15.50 -3.80 16.31
C GLN A 341 14.97 -2.79 17.31
#